data_af2a5bed602acadda3911c4bfaaed2f7
#
_entry.id   af2a5bed602acadda3911c4bfaaed2f7
#
_cell.length_a   1.000
_cell.length_b   1.000
_cell.length_c   1.000
_cell.angle_alpha   90.00
_cell.angle_beta   90.00
_cell.angle_gamma   90.00
#
_symmetry.space_group_name_H-M   'P 1'
#
loop_
_entity.id
_entity.type
_entity.pdbx_description
1 polymer ?
#
loop_
_entity_poly.entity_id
_entity_poly.type
_entity_poly.pdbx_seq_one_letter_code
_entity_poly.pdbx_strand_id
1 'polypeptide(L)'
;MRQTNATLEAIAQALFKSWFVDFDPVRARAEDREPEGMDAATAALFPDTFKASRIGLIPEGWEVSNLGDQLEILSGGTPKTKIPEYWDGDIPWFSVVDAPTEGQVFVFDTERRITQSGLENSPARLLPANTTIISARGTVGKLAVTGQPMAMNQSCYGLRPVDGVGEFWTYLSVQRFVDHLQRIAHGAVFDTITRSSFSQAQAVNAPKEVVSAFEALVTPFMVRLHANGRQAITLAKLRDTLLPRLISGKIRLSEAEREIEAATA
;
A
#
# COMPACT_ATOMS: atom_id res chain seq x y z
N MET A 1 -17.18 -8.93 1.44
CA MET A 1 -15.75 -8.65 1.50
C MET A 1 -15.27 -7.51 0.57
N ARG A 2 -15.46 -7.55 -0.75
CA ARG A 2 -14.97 -6.46 -1.63
C ARG A 2 -15.51 -5.08 -1.24
N GLN A 3 -16.83 -4.96 -1.05
CA GLN A 3 -17.44 -3.70 -0.63
C GLN A 3 -16.93 -3.22 0.73
N THR A 4 -16.78 -4.12 1.69
CA THR A 4 -16.20 -3.80 3.00
C THR A 4 -14.75 -3.30 2.86
N ASN A 5 -13.96 -3.93 2.00
CA ASN A 5 -12.59 -3.50 1.74
C ASN A 5 -12.54 -2.11 1.11
N ALA A 6 -13.36 -1.85 0.10
CA ALA A 6 -13.44 -0.53 -0.53
C ALA A 6 -13.85 0.56 0.50
N THR A 7 -14.78 0.24 1.40
CA THR A 7 -15.18 1.17 2.47
C THR A 7 -14.02 1.44 3.46
N LEU A 8 -13.31 0.40 3.90
CA LEU A 8 -12.17 0.57 4.83
C LEU A 8 -11.04 1.39 4.20
N GLU A 9 -10.74 1.13 2.92
CA GLU A 9 -9.76 1.90 2.17
C GLU A 9 -10.20 3.37 2.01
N ALA A 10 -11.47 3.61 1.65
CA ALA A 10 -12.02 4.96 1.53
C ALA A 10 -11.97 5.74 2.85
N ILE A 11 -12.22 5.07 3.99
CA ILE A 11 -12.09 5.68 5.33
C ILE A 11 -10.64 6.09 5.57
N ALA A 12 -9.66 5.21 5.32
CA ALA A 12 -8.25 5.52 5.50
C ALA A 12 -7.80 6.69 4.62
N GLN A 13 -8.25 6.74 3.35
CA GLN A 13 -8.00 7.84 2.42
C GLN A 13 -8.61 9.16 2.89
N ALA A 14 -9.85 9.12 3.40
CA ALA A 14 -10.53 10.30 3.93
C ALA A 14 -9.82 10.87 5.16
N LEU A 15 -9.41 10.00 6.09
CA LEU A 15 -8.62 10.39 7.25
C LEU A 15 -7.26 10.99 6.85
N PHE A 16 -6.56 10.37 5.90
CA PHE A 16 -5.31 10.91 5.38
C PHE A 16 -5.52 12.30 4.76
N LYS A 17 -6.55 12.44 3.94
CA LYS A 17 -6.89 13.73 3.32
C LYS A 17 -7.18 14.79 4.37
N SER A 18 -8.00 14.48 5.36
CA SER A 18 -8.37 15.40 6.44
C SER A 18 -7.13 15.88 7.23
N TRP A 19 -6.23 14.95 7.60
CA TRP A 19 -5.08 15.31 8.44
C TRP A 19 -3.93 15.98 7.71
N PHE A 20 -3.59 15.51 6.51
CA PHE A 20 -2.35 15.87 5.80
C PHE A 20 -2.55 16.72 4.53
N VAL A 21 -3.81 17.00 4.18
CA VAL A 21 -4.14 17.75 2.98
C VAL A 21 -5.03 18.94 3.25
N ASP A 22 -6.19 18.68 3.87
CA ASP A 22 -7.16 19.73 4.21
C ASP A 22 -6.80 20.37 5.55
N PHE A 23 -6.00 19.66 6.39
CA PHE A 23 -5.58 20.09 7.73
C PHE A 23 -6.78 20.39 8.64
N ASP A 24 -7.85 19.59 8.55
CA ASP A 24 -9.08 19.81 9.30
C ASP A 24 -8.86 19.88 10.83
N PRO A 25 -7.99 19.06 11.46
CA PRO A 25 -7.71 19.18 12.89
C PRO A 25 -7.14 20.56 13.26
N VAL A 26 -6.24 21.09 12.42
CA VAL A 26 -5.64 22.41 12.65
C VAL A 26 -6.69 23.52 12.47
N ARG A 27 -7.56 23.41 11.45
CA ARG A 27 -8.66 24.35 11.21
C ARG A 27 -9.64 24.37 12.37
N ALA A 28 -10.03 23.20 12.88
CA ALA A 28 -10.93 23.11 14.02
C ALA A 28 -10.33 23.83 15.24
N ARG A 29 -9.05 23.58 15.55
CA ARG A 29 -8.36 24.23 16.66
C ARG A 29 -8.19 25.75 16.47
N ALA A 30 -7.89 26.20 15.25
CA ALA A 30 -7.82 27.63 14.93
C ALA A 30 -9.16 28.36 15.11
N GLU A 31 -10.27 27.63 15.11
CA GLU A 31 -11.62 28.12 15.34
C GLU A 31 -12.13 27.82 16.77
N ASP A 32 -11.24 27.47 17.71
CA ASP A 32 -11.57 27.08 19.09
C ASP A 32 -12.60 25.92 19.16
N ARG A 33 -12.56 25.00 18.18
CA ARG A 33 -13.39 23.80 18.13
C ARG A 33 -12.55 22.55 18.36
N GLU A 34 -13.15 21.52 18.95
CA GLU A 34 -12.54 20.19 19.00
C GLU A 34 -12.58 19.53 17.63
N PRO A 35 -11.45 18.93 17.16
CA PRO A 35 -11.45 18.15 15.94
C PRO A 35 -12.42 16.95 16.05
N GLU A 36 -13.29 16.78 15.07
CA GLU A 36 -14.30 15.75 15.06
C GLU A 36 -13.69 14.35 15.04
N GLY A 37 -14.19 13.44 15.90
CA GLY A 37 -13.75 12.05 15.94
C GLY A 37 -12.33 11.82 16.46
N MET A 38 -11.71 12.82 17.10
CA MET A 38 -10.36 12.78 17.63
C MET A 38 -10.36 12.93 19.14
N ASP A 39 -9.58 12.11 19.85
CA ASP A 39 -9.38 12.29 21.29
C ASP A 39 -8.49 13.52 21.60
N ALA A 40 -8.60 14.03 22.84
CA ALA A 40 -7.89 15.23 23.25
C ALA A 40 -6.35 15.10 23.18
N ALA A 41 -5.79 13.90 23.41
CA ALA A 41 -4.35 13.68 23.35
C ALA A 41 -3.86 13.74 21.91
N THR A 42 -4.57 13.14 20.98
CA THR A 42 -4.29 13.22 19.55
C THR A 42 -4.49 14.64 19.03
N ALA A 43 -5.56 15.33 19.41
CA ALA A 43 -5.83 16.71 19.01
C ALA A 43 -4.71 17.66 19.44
N ALA A 44 -4.11 17.44 20.60
CA ALA A 44 -3.01 18.27 21.11
C ALA A 44 -1.71 18.17 20.28
N LEU A 45 -1.56 17.17 19.41
CA LEU A 45 -0.41 17.05 18.50
C LEU A 45 -0.46 18.05 17.35
N PHE A 46 -1.63 18.61 17.06
CA PHE A 46 -1.81 19.56 15.96
C PHE A 46 -1.67 21.00 16.47
N PRO A 47 -1.05 21.92 15.70
CA PRO A 47 -1.07 23.35 16.02
C PRO A 47 -2.49 23.91 15.83
N ASP A 48 -2.70 25.12 16.31
CA ASP A 48 -3.94 25.90 16.15
C ASP A 48 -3.78 27.05 15.16
N THR A 49 -2.62 27.14 14.49
CA THR A 49 -2.27 28.22 13.56
C THR A 49 -1.64 27.68 12.28
N PHE A 50 -1.67 28.50 11.24
CA PHE A 50 -1.09 28.23 9.94
C PHE A 50 0.02 29.24 9.63
N LYS A 51 0.99 28.81 8.82
CA LYS A 51 2.00 29.70 8.21
C LYS A 51 1.95 29.65 6.69
N ALA A 52 2.38 30.72 6.05
CA ALA A 52 2.54 30.77 4.60
C ALA A 52 3.75 29.94 4.15
N SER A 53 3.58 29.20 3.07
CA SER A 53 4.65 28.43 2.43
C SER A 53 4.58 28.55 0.91
N ARG A 54 5.57 27.98 0.21
CA ARG A 54 5.60 27.93 -1.27
C ARG A 54 4.46 27.13 -1.91
N ILE A 55 3.76 26.30 -1.13
CA ILE A 55 2.64 25.46 -1.61
C ILE A 55 1.29 25.90 -1.04
N GLY A 56 1.23 27.05 -0.37
CA GLY A 56 0.06 27.58 0.31
C GLY A 56 0.20 27.59 1.83
N LEU A 57 -0.92 27.68 2.53
CA LEU A 57 -0.95 27.63 3.99
C LEU A 57 -0.70 26.19 4.46
N ILE A 58 0.25 26.04 5.39
CA ILE A 58 0.54 24.76 6.06
C ILE A 58 0.46 24.97 7.58
N PRO A 59 0.24 23.90 8.38
CA PRO A 59 0.24 24.00 9.84
C PRO A 59 1.54 24.61 10.38
N GLU A 60 1.45 25.43 11.40
CA GLU A 60 2.63 26.00 12.08
C GLU A 60 3.50 24.85 12.64
N GLY A 61 4.82 24.99 12.52
CA GLY A 61 5.77 23.94 12.90
C GLY A 61 5.97 22.83 11.86
N TRP A 62 5.09 22.69 10.85
CA TRP A 62 5.30 21.74 9.76
C TRP A 62 6.17 22.36 8.65
N GLU A 63 6.83 21.51 7.85
CA GLU A 63 7.75 21.96 6.81
C GLU A 63 7.35 21.45 5.43
N VAL A 64 7.70 22.21 4.39
CA VAL A 64 7.60 21.73 3.01
C VAL A 64 8.88 21.02 2.64
N SER A 65 8.76 19.75 2.30
CA SER A 65 9.84 18.90 1.78
C SER A 65 9.46 18.31 0.42
N ASN A 66 10.26 17.40 -0.08
CA ASN A 66 9.89 16.58 -1.22
C ASN A 66 9.48 15.19 -0.72
N LEU A 67 8.54 14.55 -1.42
CA LEU A 67 8.11 13.20 -1.05
C LEU A 67 9.29 12.22 -1.03
N GLY A 68 10.25 12.39 -1.96
CA GLY A 68 11.45 11.55 -2.02
C GLY A 68 12.33 11.60 -0.78
N ASP A 69 12.33 12.70 -0.03
CA ASP A 69 13.12 12.87 1.19
C ASP A 69 12.52 12.08 2.37
N GLN A 70 11.24 11.73 2.28
CA GLN A 70 10.50 10.96 3.30
C GLN A 70 10.49 9.45 3.02
N LEU A 71 11.04 9.02 1.86
CA LEU A 71 10.95 7.65 1.36
C LEU A 71 12.32 7.01 1.14
N GLU A 72 12.50 5.82 1.68
CA GLU A 72 13.52 4.88 1.20
C GLU A 72 12.99 4.25 -0.10
N ILE A 73 13.67 4.55 -1.24
CA ILE A 73 13.27 4.05 -2.56
C ILE A 73 14.17 2.87 -2.94
N LEU A 74 13.59 1.68 -2.95
CA LEU A 74 14.24 0.43 -3.30
C LEU A 74 13.96 0.09 -4.76
N SER A 75 15.00 -0.22 -5.53
CA SER A 75 14.85 -0.67 -6.93
C SER A 75 14.64 -2.17 -6.97
N GLY A 76 13.75 -2.62 -7.84
CA GLY A 76 13.57 -4.03 -8.15
C GLY A 76 14.65 -4.58 -9.09
N GLY A 77 14.64 -5.88 -9.24
CA GLY A 77 15.59 -6.60 -10.11
C GLY A 77 14.99 -7.87 -10.71
N THR A 78 15.59 -8.34 -11.79
CA THR A 78 15.16 -9.54 -12.48
C THR A 78 16.31 -10.54 -12.54
N PRO A 79 16.14 -11.75 -11.99
CA PRO A 79 17.08 -12.84 -12.20
C PRO A 79 17.20 -13.18 -13.69
N LYS A 80 18.35 -13.70 -14.11
CA LYS A 80 18.56 -14.11 -15.51
C LYS A 80 17.52 -15.15 -15.89
N THR A 81 16.65 -14.82 -16.84
CA THR A 81 15.52 -15.68 -17.25
C THR A 81 15.95 -16.99 -17.93
N LYS A 82 17.19 -17.04 -18.43
CA LYS A 82 17.76 -18.23 -19.07
C LYS A 82 18.32 -19.25 -18.08
N ILE A 83 18.29 -18.97 -16.78
CA ILE A 83 18.77 -19.87 -15.71
C ILE A 83 17.54 -20.40 -14.96
N PRO A 84 17.06 -21.64 -15.26
CA PRO A 84 15.85 -22.18 -14.66
C PRO A 84 15.93 -22.28 -13.13
N GLU A 85 17.11 -22.53 -12.57
CA GLU A 85 17.37 -22.67 -11.13
C GLU A 85 17.11 -21.39 -10.33
N TYR A 86 16.92 -20.24 -11.00
CA TYR A 86 16.57 -18.98 -10.36
C TYR A 86 15.07 -18.76 -10.21
N TRP A 87 14.24 -19.63 -10.84
CA TRP A 87 12.81 -19.46 -10.96
C TRP A 87 12.05 -20.61 -10.26
N ASP A 88 10.73 -20.41 -10.12
CA ASP A 88 9.78 -21.39 -9.58
C ASP A 88 10.09 -21.85 -8.14
N GLY A 89 10.70 -20.94 -7.33
CA GLY A 89 10.98 -21.15 -5.91
C GLY A 89 9.86 -20.67 -4.99
N ASP A 90 10.24 -20.33 -3.75
CA ASP A 90 9.29 -19.96 -2.69
C ASP A 90 9.10 -18.44 -2.51
N ILE A 91 9.93 -17.61 -3.15
CA ILE A 91 9.89 -16.16 -3.00
C ILE A 91 8.98 -15.57 -4.08
N PRO A 92 7.83 -14.96 -3.74
CA PRO A 92 7.01 -14.25 -4.71
C PRO A 92 7.81 -13.11 -5.37
N TRP A 93 7.67 -12.94 -6.69
CA TRP A 93 8.38 -11.94 -7.45
C TRP A 93 7.39 -11.07 -8.23
N PHE A 94 7.07 -9.92 -7.64
CA PHE A 94 6.05 -9.01 -8.12
C PHE A 94 6.41 -8.35 -9.45
N SER A 95 5.43 -8.29 -10.33
CA SER A 95 5.41 -7.50 -11.55
C SER A 95 4.06 -6.78 -11.68
N VAL A 96 3.91 -5.89 -12.65
CA VAL A 96 2.68 -5.10 -12.80
C VAL A 96 1.41 -5.96 -13.03
N VAL A 97 1.55 -7.19 -13.53
CA VAL A 97 0.42 -8.11 -13.74
C VAL A 97 -0.17 -8.61 -12.42
N ASP A 98 0.64 -8.60 -11.36
CA ASP A 98 0.24 -9.01 -10.01
C ASP A 98 -0.41 -7.86 -9.21
N ALA A 99 -0.51 -6.67 -9.80
CA ALA A 99 -1.06 -5.50 -9.10
C ALA A 99 -2.51 -5.77 -8.68
N PRO A 100 -2.88 -5.43 -7.44
CA PRO A 100 -4.23 -5.60 -6.93
C PRO A 100 -5.28 -4.91 -7.81
N THR A 101 -6.45 -5.51 -7.89
CA THR A 101 -7.63 -4.89 -8.52
C THR A 101 -8.35 -4.00 -7.52
N GLU A 102 -9.30 -3.20 -8.01
CA GLU A 102 -10.11 -2.31 -7.19
C GLU A 102 -10.71 -3.02 -5.96
N GLY A 103 -10.59 -2.37 -4.79
CA GLY A 103 -10.98 -2.93 -3.49
C GLY A 103 -9.99 -3.94 -2.91
N GLN A 104 -8.79 -3.99 -3.44
CA GLN A 104 -7.66 -4.77 -2.90
C GLN A 104 -6.42 -3.88 -2.80
N VAL A 105 -5.78 -3.90 -1.65
CA VAL A 105 -4.56 -3.13 -1.36
C VAL A 105 -3.34 -4.06 -1.33
N PHE A 106 -3.51 -5.24 -0.74
CA PHE A 106 -2.42 -6.17 -0.49
C PHE A 106 -2.24 -7.18 -1.62
N VAL A 107 -0.98 -7.47 -1.95
CA VAL A 107 -0.57 -8.60 -2.77
C VAL A 107 0.07 -9.67 -1.87
N PHE A 108 -0.41 -10.92 -2.00
CA PHE A 108 0.04 -12.05 -1.17
C PHE A 108 0.83 -13.09 -1.96
N ASP A 109 0.59 -13.16 -3.25
CA ASP A 109 1.25 -14.10 -4.16
C ASP A 109 1.38 -13.47 -5.54
N THR A 110 2.21 -14.03 -6.38
CA THR A 110 2.57 -13.52 -7.70
C THR A 110 2.53 -14.65 -8.73
N GLU A 111 2.31 -14.30 -9.99
CA GLU A 111 2.33 -15.26 -11.09
C GLU A 111 3.67 -15.98 -11.19
N ARG A 112 4.77 -15.25 -10.92
CA ARG A 112 6.13 -15.80 -10.95
C ARG A 112 6.76 -15.75 -9.58
N ARG A 113 7.62 -16.73 -9.33
CA ARG A 113 8.37 -16.84 -8.08
C ARG A 113 9.84 -17.06 -8.39
N ILE A 114 10.71 -16.66 -7.46
CA ILE A 114 12.16 -16.88 -7.59
C ILE A 114 12.67 -17.75 -6.45
N THR A 115 13.79 -18.42 -6.68
CA THR A 115 14.49 -19.17 -5.65
C THR A 115 15.38 -18.27 -4.83
N GLN A 116 15.88 -18.77 -3.70
CA GLN A 116 16.93 -18.10 -2.92
C GLN A 116 18.17 -17.83 -3.78
N SER A 117 18.57 -18.79 -4.63
CA SER A 117 19.67 -18.63 -5.58
C SER A 117 19.39 -17.50 -6.59
N GLY A 118 18.15 -17.37 -7.07
CA GLY A 118 17.74 -16.29 -7.95
C GLY A 118 17.82 -14.91 -7.28
N LEU A 119 17.44 -14.84 -6.00
CA LEU A 119 17.55 -13.62 -5.20
C LEU A 119 19.02 -13.20 -5.02
N GLU A 120 19.89 -14.13 -4.61
CA GLU A 120 21.29 -13.86 -4.27
C GLU A 120 22.16 -13.54 -5.51
N ASN A 121 21.82 -14.11 -6.66
CA ASN A 121 22.59 -13.95 -7.91
C ASN A 121 21.96 -12.95 -8.88
N SER A 122 21.15 -12.00 -8.38
CA SER A 122 20.53 -10.97 -9.20
C SER A 122 20.41 -9.64 -8.46
N PRO A 123 20.04 -8.54 -9.14
CA PRO A 123 19.72 -7.27 -8.49
C PRO A 123 18.42 -7.27 -7.70
N ALA A 124 17.64 -8.36 -7.70
CA ALA A 124 16.40 -8.46 -6.92
C ALA A 124 16.70 -8.32 -5.42
N ARG A 125 15.79 -7.70 -4.71
CA ARG A 125 15.85 -7.52 -3.25
C ARG A 125 14.58 -8.05 -2.61
N LEU A 126 14.72 -8.70 -1.46
CA LEU A 126 13.57 -9.11 -0.66
C LEU A 126 13.05 -7.89 0.10
N LEU A 127 11.81 -7.53 -0.19
CA LEU A 127 11.07 -6.49 0.52
C LEU A 127 10.36 -7.12 1.71
N PRO A 128 10.37 -6.50 2.89
CA PRO A 128 9.52 -6.95 4.00
C PRO A 128 8.03 -6.76 3.69
N ALA A 129 7.16 -7.39 4.48
CA ALA A 129 5.73 -7.11 4.48
C ALA A 129 5.48 -5.60 4.75
N ASN A 130 4.30 -5.12 4.33
CA ASN A 130 3.88 -3.72 4.41
C ASN A 130 4.72 -2.73 3.58
N THR A 131 5.55 -3.21 2.67
CA THR A 131 6.23 -2.31 1.72
C THR A 131 5.27 -1.89 0.62
N THR A 132 5.18 -0.60 0.33
CA THR A 132 4.42 -0.09 -0.81
C THR A 132 5.22 -0.33 -2.10
N ILE A 133 4.61 -0.98 -3.09
CA ILE A 133 5.17 -1.15 -4.43
C ILE A 133 4.43 -0.22 -5.39
N ILE A 134 5.19 0.47 -6.25
CA ILE A 134 4.66 1.25 -7.37
C ILE A 134 5.24 0.76 -8.68
N SER A 135 4.40 0.56 -9.69
CA SER A 135 4.86 0.31 -11.04
C SER A 135 5.36 1.61 -11.68
N ALA A 136 6.60 1.60 -12.15
CA ALA A 136 7.30 2.80 -12.64
C ALA A 136 7.46 2.84 -14.15
N ARG A 137 7.23 1.73 -14.85
CA ARG A 137 7.36 1.59 -16.31
C ARG A 137 6.30 0.63 -16.86
N GLY A 138 5.92 0.81 -18.11
CA GLY A 138 4.86 0.06 -18.77
C GLY A 138 3.49 0.57 -18.30
N THR A 139 2.77 -0.17 -17.50
CA THR A 139 1.56 0.35 -16.82
C THR A 139 1.97 1.09 -15.57
N VAL A 140 2.13 2.41 -15.69
CA VAL A 140 2.68 3.26 -14.63
C VAL A 140 1.62 3.61 -13.58
N GLY A 141 2.03 3.68 -12.30
CA GLY A 141 1.21 4.17 -11.19
C GLY A 141 0.29 3.12 -10.57
N LYS A 142 0.44 1.83 -10.90
CA LYS A 142 -0.23 0.77 -10.14
C LYS A 142 0.44 0.61 -8.79
N LEU A 143 -0.38 0.55 -7.75
CA LEU A 143 0.07 0.43 -6.35
C LEU A 143 -0.30 -0.94 -5.78
N ALA A 144 0.54 -1.41 -4.87
CA ALA A 144 0.31 -2.58 -4.03
C ALA A 144 1.02 -2.41 -2.70
N VAL A 145 0.50 -3.05 -1.66
CA VAL A 145 1.23 -3.25 -0.39
C VAL A 145 1.58 -4.73 -0.27
N THR A 146 2.82 -5.04 0.06
CA THR A 146 3.25 -6.43 0.23
C THR A 146 2.56 -7.04 1.44
N GLY A 147 1.79 -8.11 1.25
CA GLY A 147 1.11 -8.86 2.32
C GLY A 147 2.02 -9.89 3.00
N GLN A 148 3.20 -10.14 2.43
CA GLN A 148 4.28 -10.99 2.95
C GLN A 148 5.60 -10.56 2.30
N PRO A 149 6.76 -11.02 2.80
CA PRO A 149 8.03 -10.73 2.13
C PRO A 149 8.02 -11.21 0.68
N MET A 150 8.46 -10.35 -0.25
CA MET A 150 8.51 -10.66 -1.68
C MET A 150 9.58 -9.83 -2.40
N ALA A 151 10.02 -10.30 -3.55
CA ALA A 151 10.84 -9.52 -4.46
C ALA A 151 9.98 -8.81 -5.51
N MET A 152 10.58 -7.95 -6.33
CA MET A 152 9.89 -7.28 -7.43
C MET A 152 10.81 -7.10 -8.64
N ASN A 153 10.21 -6.91 -9.81
CA ASN A 153 10.93 -6.68 -11.06
C ASN A 153 11.54 -5.26 -11.14
N GLN A 154 12.43 -5.06 -12.11
CA GLN A 154 13.13 -3.78 -12.34
C GLN A 154 12.23 -2.63 -12.81
N SER A 155 10.96 -2.91 -13.17
CA SER A 155 9.99 -1.88 -13.57
C SER A 155 9.20 -1.30 -12.41
N CYS A 156 9.50 -1.73 -11.18
CA CYS A 156 8.84 -1.31 -9.95
C CYS A 156 9.82 -0.68 -8.97
N TYR A 157 9.29 0.16 -8.09
CA TYR A 157 9.97 0.62 -6.88
C TYR A 157 9.22 0.12 -5.64
N GLY A 158 10.00 -0.31 -4.64
CA GLY A 158 9.52 -0.52 -3.27
C GLY A 158 9.78 0.76 -2.47
N LEU A 159 8.78 1.21 -1.75
CA LEU A 159 8.78 2.47 -1.02
C LEU A 159 8.50 2.19 0.46
N ARG A 160 9.37 2.69 1.32
CA ARG A 160 9.26 2.59 2.77
C ARG A 160 9.51 3.94 3.42
N PRO A 161 8.98 4.20 4.61
CA PRO A 161 9.32 5.41 5.34
C PRO A 161 10.80 5.40 5.75
N VAL A 162 11.49 6.54 5.64
CA VAL A 162 12.91 6.66 6.03
C VAL A 162 13.12 6.29 7.50
N ASP A 163 12.25 6.75 8.38
CA ASP A 163 12.36 6.52 9.83
C ASP A 163 11.72 5.22 10.32
N GLY A 164 11.22 4.36 9.41
CA GLY A 164 10.56 3.10 9.75
C GLY A 164 9.17 3.26 10.40
N VAL A 165 8.58 4.46 10.38
CA VAL A 165 7.25 4.76 10.91
C VAL A 165 6.37 5.27 9.79
N GLY A 166 5.12 4.79 9.72
CA GLY A 166 4.15 5.26 8.74
C GLY A 166 4.14 4.44 7.44
N GLU A 167 4.12 3.11 7.52
CA GLU A 167 4.03 2.23 6.35
C GLU A 167 2.75 2.47 5.56
N PHE A 168 1.60 2.64 6.24
CA PHE A 168 0.32 2.92 5.60
C PHE A 168 0.16 4.40 5.26
N TRP A 169 0.74 5.29 6.05
CA TRP A 169 0.91 6.69 5.66
C TRP A 169 1.69 6.81 4.36
N THR A 170 2.77 6.02 4.20
CA THR A 170 3.55 5.94 2.95
C THR A 170 2.68 5.52 1.77
N TYR A 171 1.88 4.45 1.92
CA TYR A 171 0.96 3.98 0.88
C TYR A 171 -0.01 5.09 0.44
N LEU A 172 -0.66 5.76 1.38
CA LEU A 172 -1.63 6.81 1.11
C LEU A 172 -0.98 8.07 0.51
N SER A 173 0.23 8.42 0.96
CA SER A 173 1.02 9.51 0.39
C SER A 173 1.38 9.25 -1.07
N VAL A 174 1.81 8.03 -1.38
CA VAL A 174 2.18 7.61 -2.75
C VAL A 174 0.94 7.51 -3.62
N GLN A 175 -0.19 7.04 -3.10
CA GLN A 175 -1.47 7.02 -3.82
C GLN A 175 -1.87 8.44 -4.25
N ARG A 176 -1.81 9.39 -3.33
CA ARG A 176 -2.08 10.80 -3.63
C ARG A 176 -1.10 11.38 -4.66
N PHE A 177 0.18 11.02 -4.58
CA PHE A 177 1.17 11.40 -5.58
C PHE A 177 0.79 10.88 -6.98
N VAL A 178 0.38 9.62 -7.11
CA VAL A 178 -0.09 9.04 -8.37
C VAL A 178 -1.33 9.77 -8.89
N ASP A 179 -2.32 10.04 -8.04
CA ASP A 179 -3.53 10.79 -8.39
C ASP A 179 -3.19 12.20 -8.90
N HIS A 180 -2.20 12.84 -8.28
CA HIS A 180 -1.72 14.16 -8.70
C HIS A 180 -1.06 14.10 -10.08
N LEU A 181 -0.19 13.12 -10.32
CA LEU A 181 0.44 12.90 -11.61
C LEU A 181 -0.60 12.65 -12.71
N GLN A 182 -1.60 11.82 -12.46
CA GLN A 182 -2.67 11.53 -13.42
C GLN A 182 -3.50 12.76 -13.76
N ARG A 183 -3.76 13.65 -12.80
CA ARG A 183 -4.48 14.91 -13.03
C ARG A 183 -3.69 15.90 -13.88
N ILE A 184 -2.38 16.04 -13.64
CA ILE A 184 -1.52 16.94 -14.43
C ILE A 184 -1.40 16.46 -15.89
N ALA A 185 -1.36 15.15 -16.09
CA ALA A 185 -1.23 14.56 -17.42
C ALA A 185 -2.43 14.83 -18.36
N HIS A 186 -3.54 15.42 -17.88
CA HIS A 186 -4.75 15.69 -18.69
C HIS A 186 -5.20 14.46 -19.52
N GLY A 187 -5.03 13.24 -18.96
CA GLY A 187 -5.34 11.99 -19.67
C GLY A 187 -4.23 11.47 -20.60
N ALA A 188 -3.07 12.15 -20.68
CA ALA A 188 -1.88 11.56 -21.27
C ALA A 188 -1.32 10.45 -20.37
N VAL A 189 -0.74 9.42 -20.96
CA VAL A 189 -0.10 8.33 -20.22
C VAL A 189 1.27 8.82 -19.73
N PHE A 190 1.57 8.67 -18.44
CA PHE A 190 2.94 8.82 -17.97
C PHE A 190 3.77 7.65 -18.48
N ASP A 191 4.82 7.96 -19.19
CA ASP A 191 5.71 6.93 -19.73
C ASP A 191 6.57 6.29 -18.63
N THR A 192 6.92 7.03 -17.59
CA THR A 192 7.83 6.54 -16.55
C THR A 192 7.75 7.38 -15.26
N ILE A 193 7.78 6.70 -14.11
CA ILE A 193 8.11 7.31 -12.81
C ILE A 193 9.58 7.00 -12.52
N THR A 194 10.33 8.01 -12.10
CA THR A 194 11.75 7.90 -11.74
C THR A 194 11.97 8.36 -10.30
N ARG A 195 13.16 8.14 -9.74
CA ARG A 195 13.52 8.70 -8.43
C ARG A 195 13.38 10.23 -8.40
N SER A 196 13.69 10.91 -9.52
CA SER A 196 13.51 12.36 -9.62
C SER A 196 12.05 12.79 -9.59
N SER A 197 11.12 11.94 -10.01
CA SER A 197 9.68 12.22 -9.88
C SER A 197 9.27 12.39 -8.41
N PHE A 198 9.79 11.56 -7.52
CA PHE A 198 9.56 11.69 -6.07
C PHE A 198 10.29 12.90 -5.47
N SER A 199 11.53 13.18 -5.92
CA SER A 199 12.30 14.33 -5.45
C SER A 199 11.74 15.67 -5.92
N GLN A 200 10.90 15.69 -6.95
CA GLN A 200 10.21 16.90 -7.44
C GLN A 200 8.79 17.03 -6.86
N ALA A 201 8.23 15.97 -6.32
CA ALA A 201 6.90 15.98 -5.71
C ALA A 201 6.95 16.70 -4.36
N GLN A 202 6.34 17.87 -4.29
CA GLN A 202 6.25 18.64 -3.04
C GLN A 202 5.29 17.94 -2.07
N ALA A 203 5.71 17.83 -0.83
CA ALA A 203 4.95 17.24 0.26
C ALA A 203 5.10 18.07 1.54
N VAL A 204 4.13 17.98 2.40
CA VAL A 204 4.22 18.56 3.75
C VAL A 204 4.80 17.50 4.68
N ASN A 205 5.86 17.84 5.40
CA ASN A 205 6.46 16.99 6.40
C ASN A 205 5.80 17.27 7.75
N ALA A 206 4.95 16.34 8.19
CA ALA A 206 4.32 16.39 9.50
C ALA A 206 5.27 15.88 10.59
N PRO A 207 5.12 16.34 11.85
CA PRO A 207 5.84 15.77 12.98
C PRO A 207 5.64 14.25 13.08
N LYS A 208 6.67 13.54 13.52
CA LYS A 208 6.65 12.07 13.65
C LYS A 208 5.53 11.58 14.56
N GLU A 209 5.22 12.34 15.60
CA GLU A 209 4.15 12.05 16.56
C GLU A 209 2.78 12.04 15.87
N VAL A 210 2.54 12.99 14.95
CA VAL A 210 1.29 13.06 14.17
C VAL A 210 1.20 11.87 13.21
N VAL A 211 2.30 11.54 12.50
CA VAL A 211 2.34 10.37 11.62
C VAL A 211 2.12 9.08 12.42
N SER A 212 2.73 8.95 13.61
CA SER A 212 2.57 7.78 14.49
C SER A 212 1.11 7.65 14.99
N ALA A 213 0.48 8.75 15.38
CA ALA A 213 -0.92 8.75 15.79
C ALA A 213 -1.86 8.36 14.64
N PHE A 214 -1.61 8.88 13.44
CA PHE A 214 -2.34 8.50 12.24
C PHE A 214 -2.16 7.01 11.92
N GLU A 215 -0.92 6.50 11.96
CA GLU A 215 -0.61 5.10 11.71
C GLU A 215 -1.34 4.18 12.70
N ALA A 216 -1.36 4.54 13.99
CA ALA A 216 -2.12 3.81 15.01
C ALA A 216 -3.63 3.77 14.71
N LEU A 217 -4.19 4.88 14.19
CA LEU A 217 -5.60 4.99 13.83
C LEU A 217 -5.95 4.14 12.59
N VAL A 218 -5.11 4.10 11.56
CA VAL A 218 -5.41 3.39 10.29
C VAL A 218 -5.00 1.93 10.31
N THR A 219 -4.04 1.54 11.14
CA THR A 219 -3.56 0.15 11.23
C THR A 219 -4.67 -0.88 11.40
N PRO A 220 -5.69 -0.71 12.26
CA PRO A 220 -6.79 -1.66 12.39
C PRO A 220 -7.55 -1.90 11.07
N PHE A 221 -7.74 -0.85 10.26
CA PHE A 221 -8.39 -0.97 8.94
C PHE A 221 -7.52 -1.77 7.97
N MET A 222 -6.22 -1.48 7.94
CA MET A 222 -5.26 -2.16 7.07
C MET A 222 -5.05 -3.62 7.48
N VAL A 223 -5.00 -3.93 8.77
CA VAL A 223 -4.99 -5.31 9.30
C VAL A 223 -6.25 -6.06 8.86
N ARG A 224 -7.41 -5.41 8.91
CA ARG A 224 -8.66 -6.03 8.43
C ARG A 224 -8.66 -6.26 6.92
N LEU A 225 -8.15 -5.29 6.13
CA LEU A 225 -7.96 -5.45 4.69
C LEU A 225 -7.04 -6.62 4.36
N HIS A 226 -5.92 -6.74 5.08
CA HIS A 226 -4.98 -7.87 4.97
C HIS A 226 -5.66 -9.20 5.27
N ALA A 227 -6.36 -9.31 6.40
CA ALA A 227 -7.08 -10.53 6.80
C ALA A 227 -8.15 -10.93 5.77
N ASN A 228 -8.95 -9.96 5.29
CA ASN A 228 -9.96 -10.19 4.27
C ASN A 228 -9.34 -10.69 2.94
N GLY A 229 -8.17 -10.13 2.57
CA GLY A 229 -7.42 -10.55 1.38
C GLY A 229 -6.96 -12.01 1.48
N ARG A 230 -6.37 -12.40 2.61
CA ARG A 230 -5.97 -13.80 2.88
C ARG A 230 -7.17 -14.75 2.87
N GLN A 231 -8.26 -14.36 3.52
CA GLN A 231 -9.48 -15.15 3.54
C GLN A 231 -10.06 -15.34 2.13
N ALA A 232 -10.04 -14.30 1.30
CA ALA A 232 -10.50 -14.38 -0.08
C ALA A 232 -9.70 -15.40 -0.91
N ILE A 233 -8.36 -15.45 -0.71
CA ILE A 233 -7.49 -16.44 -1.36
C ILE A 233 -7.82 -17.85 -0.89
N THR A 234 -7.99 -18.05 0.42
CA THR A 234 -8.37 -19.36 1.00
C THR A 234 -9.71 -19.85 0.42
N LEU A 235 -10.72 -18.97 0.41
CA LEU A 235 -12.03 -19.31 -0.14
C LEU A 235 -11.99 -19.59 -1.65
N ALA A 236 -11.17 -18.87 -2.41
CA ALA A 236 -10.98 -19.15 -3.84
C ALA A 236 -10.34 -20.54 -4.06
N LYS A 237 -9.29 -20.88 -3.31
CA LYS A 237 -8.64 -22.21 -3.36
C LYS A 237 -9.62 -23.33 -3.00
N LEU A 238 -10.41 -23.14 -1.94
CA LEU A 238 -11.46 -24.11 -1.53
C LEU A 238 -12.48 -24.29 -2.63
N ARG A 239 -13.02 -23.22 -3.19
CA ARG A 239 -13.98 -23.29 -4.30
C ARG A 239 -13.39 -24.08 -5.47
N ASP A 240 -12.18 -23.75 -5.89
CA ASP A 240 -11.55 -24.35 -7.08
C ASP A 240 -11.19 -25.84 -6.85
N THR A 241 -10.97 -26.23 -5.58
CA THR A 241 -10.73 -27.63 -5.20
C THR A 241 -12.02 -28.43 -5.05
N LEU A 242 -13.04 -27.86 -4.40
CA LEU A 242 -14.26 -28.56 -4.04
C LEU A 242 -15.26 -28.65 -5.18
N LEU A 243 -15.39 -27.57 -5.97
CA LEU A 243 -16.42 -27.51 -7.02
C LEU A 243 -16.31 -28.63 -8.08
N PRO A 244 -15.13 -28.97 -8.64
CA PRO A 244 -15.00 -30.08 -9.56
C PRO A 244 -15.32 -31.45 -8.90
N ARG A 245 -14.99 -31.61 -7.61
CA ARG A 245 -15.24 -32.87 -6.86
C ARG A 245 -16.73 -33.04 -6.55
N LEU A 246 -17.44 -31.94 -6.23
CA LEU A 246 -18.89 -31.93 -6.05
C LEU A 246 -19.62 -32.25 -7.36
N ILE A 247 -19.27 -31.57 -8.45
CA ILE A 247 -19.92 -31.76 -9.77
C ILE A 247 -19.72 -33.19 -10.28
N SER A 248 -18.55 -33.78 -10.05
CA SER A 248 -18.25 -35.13 -10.45
C SER A 248 -18.80 -36.21 -9.49
N GLY A 249 -19.45 -35.81 -8.39
CA GLY A 249 -19.97 -36.74 -7.37
C GLY A 249 -18.89 -37.44 -6.54
N LYS A 250 -17.64 -36.98 -6.61
CA LYS A 250 -16.51 -37.55 -5.84
C LYS A 250 -16.57 -37.22 -4.34
N ILE A 251 -17.28 -36.17 -3.95
CA ILE A 251 -17.57 -35.82 -2.56
C ILE A 251 -19.04 -35.45 -2.41
N ARG A 252 -19.59 -35.64 -1.20
CA ARG A 252 -20.94 -35.23 -0.85
C ARG A 252 -20.93 -33.79 -0.32
N LEU A 253 -22.08 -33.11 -0.37
CA LEU A 253 -22.23 -31.73 0.09
C LEU A 253 -21.81 -31.58 1.56
N SER A 254 -22.21 -32.50 2.44
CA SER A 254 -21.83 -32.50 3.86
C SER A 254 -20.33 -32.68 4.15
N GLU A 255 -19.60 -33.27 3.24
CA GLU A 255 -18.13 -33.38 3.33
C GLU A 255 -17.48 -32.08 2.91
N ALA A 256 -17.98 -31.47 1.84
CA ALA A 256 -17.50 -30.13 1.40
C ALA A 256 -17.77 -29.07 2.45
N GLU A 257 -18.95 -29.06 3.10
CA GLU A 257 -19.27 -28.13 4.18
C GLU A 257 -18.28 -28.25 5.34
N ARG A 258 -17.93 -29.45 5.75
CA ARG A 258 -16.92 -29.70 6.81
C ARG A 258 -15.53 -29.23 6.42
N GLU A 259 -15.11 -29.42 5.15
CA GLU A 259 -13.83 -28.93 4.67
C GLU A 259 -13.79 -27.38 4.67
N ILE A 260 -14.92 -26.71 4.35
CA ILE A 260 -15.04 -25.24 4.40
C ILE A 260 -14.98 -24.76 5.86
N GLU A 261 -15.76 -25.33 6.76
CA GLU A 261 -15.75 -24.96 8.18
C GLU A 261 -14.36 -25.07 8.80
N ALA A 262 -13.67 -26.20 8.54
CA ALA A 262 -12.32 -26.42 9.06
C ALA A 262 -11.27 -25.41 8.51
N ALA A 263 -11.46 -24.91 7.31
CA ALA A 263 -10.53 -23.95 6.68
C ALA A 263 -10.85 -22.47 6.99
N THR A 264 -12.02 -22.21 7.57
CA THR A 264 -12.48 -20.84 7.90
C THR A 264 -12.57 -20.58 9.40
N ALA A 265 -12.38 -21.59 10.24
CA ALA A 265 -12.25 -21.49 11.69
C ALA A 265 -10.87 -20.96 12.10
#